data_34ed9e46b4f70b131dc80a6ba54645df
#
_entry.id   34ed9e46b4f70b131dc80a6ba54645df
#
_cell.length_a   1.000
_cell.length_b   1.000
_cell.length_c   1.000
_cell.angle_alpha   90.00
_cell.angle_beta   90.00
_cell.angle_gamma   90.00
#
_symmetry.space_group_name_H-M   'P 1'
#
loop_
_entity.id
_entity.type
_entity.pdbx_description
1 polymer ?
#
loop_
_entity_poly.entity_id
_entity_poly.type
_entity_poly.pdbx_seq_one_letter_code
_entity_poly.pdbx_strand_id
1 'polypeptide(L)'
;INLDNYSQDKKFLFEKNLNFLFEFFESDKGEKFINQYNQPIKRDPKLKIQGHNYAKFYDEYFFEKKNKELNILEIGSFYGNAAAALYFYFKNAKIYSADIFPDLFSYTSDRINNFYVDSSSEISISENILKKDKKFEIIIEDACHAYKDQIISLFMLFPILSSGGIFITEELDFPDTRADMNLNNEKPTLRDI
;
A
#
# COMPACT_ATOMS: atom_id res chain seq x y z
N ILE A 1 5.48 -16.49 -3.07
CA ILE A 1 6.17 -16.77 -1.80
C ILE A 1 5.11 -16.90 -0.71
N ASN A 2 5.06 -18.03 -0.02
CA ASN A 2 4.21 -18.18 1.18
C ASN A 2 4.92 -17.57 2.39
N LEU A 3 4.40 -16.47 2.91
CA LEU A 3 5.03 -15.71 4.00
C LEU A 3 4.94 -16.43 5.35
N ASP A 4 3.92 -17.27 5.57
CA ASP A 4 3.78 -18.00 6.83
C ASP A 4 4.91 -19.04 6.96
N ASN A 5 5.23 -19.73 5.87
CA ASN A 5 6.39 -20.62 5.82
C ASN A 5 7.71 -19.86 5.86
N TYR A 6 7.82 -18.79 5.06
CA TYR A 6 9.03 -17.96 4.98
C TYR A 6 9.40 -17.33 6.33
N SER A 7 8.41 -16.95 7.11
CA SER A 7 8.60 -16.33 8.43
C SER A 7 9.22 -17.28 9.45
N GLN A 8 9.05 -18.60 9.30
CA GLN A 8 9.66 -19.60 10.19
C GLN A 8 11.20 -19.57 10.10
N ASP A 9 11.72 -19.37 8.87
CA ASP A 9 13.16 -19.28 8.63
C ASP A 9 13.70 -17.87 8.82
N LYS A 10 12.85 -16.85 8.72
CA LYS A 10 13.20 -15.42 8.73
C LYS A 10 12.60 -14.67 9.92
N LYS A 11 12.52 -15.30 11.08
CA LYS A 11 11.95 -14.71 12.31
C LYS A 11 12.54 -13.36 12.68
N PHE A 12 13.81 -13.10 12.36
CA PHE A 12 14.48 -11.84 12.61
C PHE A 12 13.82 -10.64 11.93
N LEU A 13 13.04 -10.86 10.85
CA LEU A 13 12.32 -9.78 10.15
C LEU A 13 11.25 -9.14 11.05
N PHE A 14 10.64 -9.88 11.96
CA PHE A 14 9.66 -9.32 12.90
C PHE A 14 10.23 -8.29 13.88
N GLU A 15 11.56 -8.21 14.00
CA GLU A 15 12.24 -7.25 14.88
C GLU A 15 12.82 -6.04 14.10
N LYS A 16 12.61 -6.00 12.79
CA LYS A 16 13.13 -4.91 11.95
C LYS A 16 12.19 -3.71 11.93
N ASN A 17 12.76 -2.53 11.66
CA ASN A 17 12.00 -1.32 11.41
C ASN A 17 11.40 -1.36 9.99
N LEU A 18 10.48 -0.45 9.74
CA LEU A 18 9.71 -0.45 8.51
C LEU A 18 10.58 -0.13 7.28
N ASN A 19 11.57 0.78 7.41
CA ASN A 19 12.48 1.07 6.30
C ASN A 19 13.28 -0.17 5.87
N PHE A 20 13.83 -0.90 6.83
CA PHE A 20 14.53 -2.14 6.52
C PHE A 20 13.61 -3.14 5.80
N LEU A 21 12.37 -3.28 6.23
CA LEU A 21 11.42 -4.22 5.64
C LEU A 21 11.03 -3.81 4.23
N PHE A 22 10.76 -2.53 3.97
CA PHE A 22 10.49 -2.05 2.62
C PHE A 22 11.68 -2.27 1.69
N GLU A 23 12.90 -1.96 2.13
CA GLU A 23 14.11 -2.23 1.33
C GLU A 23 14.37 -3.72 1.11
N PHE A 24 14.07 -4.56 2.11
CA PHE A 24 14.25 -6.01 2.04
C PHE A 24 13.29 -6.65 1.03
N PHE A 25 12.04 -6.19 1.01
CA PHE A 25 11.01 -6.65 0.07
C PHE A 25 10.98 -5.83 -1.22
N GLU A 26 11.95 -4.93 -1.43
CA GLU A 26 12.07 -4.12 -2.65
C GLU A 26 10.85 -3.23 -2.91
N SER A 27 10.21 -2.70 -1.86
CA SER A 27 9.19 -1.66 -1.98
C SER A 27 9.83 -0.29 -2.11
N ASP A 28 9.31 0.54 -3.03
CA ASP A 28 9.71 1.93 -3.24
C ASP A 28 9.38 2.87 -2.07
N LYS A 29 8.54 2.41 -1.12
CA LYS A 29 8.23 3.13 0.12
C LYS A 29 9.43 3.25 1.08
N GLY A 30 10.48 2.43 0.89
CA GLY A 30 11.75 2.53 1.59
C GLY A 30 12.63 3.68 1.09
N GLU A 31 13.79 3.88 1.74
CA GLU A 31 14.79 4.86 1.28
C GLU A 31 15.42 4.46 -0.05
N LYS A 32 15.65 3.16 -0.24
CA LYS A 32 16.27 2.61 -1.46
C LYS A 32 15.56 1.34 -1.91
N PHE A 33 15.38 1.16 -3.19
CA PHE A 33 14.82 -0.06 -3.76
C PHE A 33 15.44 -0.40 -5.12
N ILE A 34 15.24 -1.65 -5.58
CA ILE A 34 15.61 -2.05 -6.94
C ILE A 34 14.47 -1.63 -7.87
N ASN A 35 14.78 -0.77 -8.85
CA ASN A 35 13.76 -0.26 -9.77
C ASN A 35 13.12 -1.41 -10.57
N GLN A 36 11.93 -1.80 -10.16
CA GLN A 36 11.15 -2.88 -10.77
C GLN A 36 10.42 -2.45 -12.05
N TYR A 37 10.20 -1.16 -12.24
CA TYR A 37 9.47 -0.63 -13.39
C TYR A 37 10.31 -0.63 -14.67
N ASN A 38 11.62 -0.39 -14.55
CA ASN A 38 12.54 -0.29 -15.68
C ASN A 38 13.37 -1.55 -15.90
N GLN A 39 13.34 -2.53 -15.00
CA GLN A 39 14.18 -3.73 -15.06
C GLN A 39 13.41 -5.00 -14.70
N PRO A 40 12.39 -5.38 -15.49
CA PRO A 40 11.53 -6.52 -15.13
C PRO A 40 12.25 -7.88 -15.22
N ILE A 41 13.36 -8.01 -15.96
CA ILE A 41 13.95 -9.30 -16.31
C ILE A 41 15.29 -9.59 -15.62
N LYS A 42 16.07 -8.57 -15.27
CA LYS A 42 17.37 -8.72 -14.57
C LYS A 42 17.50 -7.65 -13.51
N ARG A 43 17.02 -7.97 -12.31
CA ARG A 43 17.22 -7.12 -11.15
C ARG A 43 18.68 -7.25 -10.70
N ASP A 44 19.46 -6.19 -10.90
CA ASP A 44 20.81 -6.11 -10.32
C ASP A 44 20.71 -5.47 -8.93
N PRO A 45 21.04 -6.22 -7.85
CA PRO A 45 20.99 -5.68 -6.47
C PRO A 45 21.91 -4.47 -6.25
N LYS A 46 22.86 -4.24 -7.16
CA LYS A 46 23.78 -3.10 -7.11
C LYS A 46 23.18 -1.81 -7.69
N LEU A 47 22.05 -1.92 -8.39
CA LEU A 47 21.35 -0.79 -9.02
C LEU A 47 20.15 -0.32 -8.17
N LYS A 48 20.34 -0.20 -6.86
CA LYS A 48 19.35 0.44 -6.00
C LYS A 48 19.27 1.93 -6.32
N ILE A 49 18.04 2.41 -6.51
CA ILE A 49 17.72 3.83 -6.68
C ILE A 49 17.06 4.38 -5.44
N GLN A 50 16.95 5.72 -5.37
CA GLN A 50 16.23 6.40 -4.32
C GLN A 50 14.76 6.00 -4.36
N GLY A 51 14.20 5.60 -3.23
CA GLY A 51 12.77 5.38 -3.02
C GLY A 51 12.07 6.62 -2.49
N HIS A 52 10.78 6.51 -2.21
CA HIS A 52 9.94 7.60 -1.73
C HIS A 52 10.22 7.96 -0.26
N ASN A 53 10.88 7.06 0.48
CA ASN A 53 11.26 7.27 1.89
C ASN A 53 10.05 7.51 2.82
N TYR A 54 8.91 6.88 2.51
CA TYR A 54 7.69 6.98 3.33
C TYR A 54 7.80 6.24 4.67
N ALA A 55 8.72 5.28 4.77
CA ALA A 55 8.92 4.48 5.98
C ALA A 55 9.03 5.32 7.26
N LYS A 56 9.67 6.50 7.17
CA LYS A 56 9.83 7.40 8.32
C LYS A 56 8.49 7.93 8.83
N PHE A 57 7.60 8.35 7.90
CA PHE A 57 6.26 8.82 8.25
C PHE A 57 5.39 7.67 8.75
N TYR A 58 5.44 6.54 8.07
CA TYR A 58 4.68 5.36 8.46
C TYR A 58 5.05 4.88 9.86
N ASP A 59 6.35 4.81 10.19
CA ASP A 59 6.82 4.35 11.49
C ASP A 59 6.34 5.27 12.62
N GLU A 60 6.30 6.59 12.40
CA GLU A 60 5.78 7.56 13.36
C GLU A 60 4.31 7.27 13.76
N TYR A 61 3.45 6.93 12.79
CA TYR A 61 2.03 6.69 13.03
C TYR A 61 1.70 5.22 13.33
N PHE A 62 2.55 4.29 12.91
CA PHE A 62 2.28 2.86 13.01
C PHE A 62 2.90 2.21 14.26
N PHE A 63 3.92 2.82 14.85
CA PHE A 63 4.67 2.23 15.95
C PHE A 63 3.78 1.74 17.10
N GLU A 64 2.87 2.58 17.57
CA GLU A 64 1.93 2.25 18.65
C GLU A 64 0.90 1.16 18.28
N LYS A 65 0.79 0.85 16.99
CA LYS A 65 -0.14 -0.14 16.46
C LYS A 65 0.53 -1.48 16.12
N LYS A 66 1.85 -1.55 16.16
CA LYS A 66 2.67 -2.67 15.64
C LYS A 66 2.26 -4.05 16.16
N ASN A 67 1.81 -4.16 17.40
CA ASN A 67 1.43 -5.43 18.03
C ASN A 67 -0.08 -5.62 18.19
N LYS A 68 -0.89 -4.70 17.67
CA LYS A 68 -2.35 -4.77 17.77
C LYS A 68 -2.93 -5.66 16.69
N GLU A 69 -4.11 -6.21 16.94
CA GLU A 69 -4.92 -6.84 15.90
C GLU A 69 -5.56 -5.72 15.06
N LEU A 70 -5.26 -5.70 13.76
CA LEU A 70 -5.66 -4.67 12.82
C LEU A 70 -6.14 -5.28 11.52
N ASN A 71 -7.04 -4.57 10.84
CA ASN A 71 -7.28 -4.74 9.42
C ASN A 71 -6.62 -3.57 8.69
N ILE A 72 -5.75 -3.88 7.74
CA ILE A 72 -5.05 -2.90 6.90
C ILE A 72 -5.53 -3.10 5.48
N LEU A 73 -5.98 -2.03 4.82
CA LEU A 73 -6.32 -2.03 3.40
C LEU A 73 -5.24 -1.25 2.64
N GLU A 74 -4.67 -1.86 1.63
CA GLU A 74 -3.80 -1.23 0.65
C GLU A 74 -4.45 -1.34 -0.73
N ILE A 75 -4.62 -0.21 -1.43
CA ILE A 75 -5.10 -0.14 -2.81
C ILE A 75 -3.93 0.30 -3.68
N GLY A 76 -3.67 -0.46 -4.76
CA GLY A 76 -2.46 -0.33 -5.55
C GLY A 76 -1.33 -1.23 -5.03
N SER A 77 -1.65 -2.46 -4.65
CA SER A 77 -0.68 -3.37 -4.02
C SER A 77 0.37 -3.94 -4.99
N PHE A 78 0.15 -3.85 -6.30
CA PHE A 78 1.05 -4.30 -7.38
C PHE A 78 1.64 -5.70 -7.13
N TYR A 79 2.96 -5.83 -7.00
CA TYR A 79 3.60 -7.12 -6.70
C TYR A 79 3.45 -7.58 -5.23
N GLY A 80 2.88 -6.76 -4.35
CA GLY A 80 2.68 -7.05 -2.93
C GLY A 80 3.93 -6.83 -2.07
N ASN A 81 4.92 -6.11 -2.56
CA ASN A 81 6.17 -5.87 -1.84
C ASN A 81 5.95 -5.11 -0.53
N ALA A 82 5.10 -4.07 -0.56
CA ALA A 82 4.73 -3.34 0.65
C ALA A 82 3.87 -4.19 1.59
N ALA A 83 2.91 -4.96 1.06
CA ALA A 83 2.11 -5.90 1.86
C ALA A 83 2.98 -6.94 2.59
N ALA A 84 4.05 -7.45 1.94
CA ALA A 84 5.00 -8.36 2.57
C ALA A 84 5.79 -7.68 3.70
N ALA A 85 6.21 -6.44 3.52
CA ALA A 85 6.85 -5.66 4.57
C ALA A 85 5.90 -5.41 5.76
N LEU A 86 4.66 -5.01 5.49
CA LEU A 86 3.62 -4.79 6.50
C LEU A 86 3.27 -6.07 7.25
N TYR A 87 3.30 -7.25 6.59
CA TYR A 87 3.10 -8.56 7.23
C TYR A 87 4.11 -8.79 8.36
N PHE A 88 5.38 -8.47 8.15
CA PHE A 88 6.41 -8.63 9.18
C PHE A 88 6.38 -7.51 10.22
N TYR A 89 6.04 -6.29 9.82
CA TYR A 89 5.96 -5.17 10.73
C TYR A 89 4.81 -5.32 11.74
N PHE A 90 3.61 -5.65 11.25
CA PHE A 90 2.41 -5.84 12.07
C PHE A 90 2.18 -7.33 12.36
N LYS A 91 2.61 -7.80 13.52
CA LYS A 91 2.60 -9.24 13.87
C LYS A 91 1.20 -9.87 13.86
N ASN A 92 0.16 -9.09 14.15
CA ASN A 92 -1.21 -9.57 14.33
C ASN A 92 -2.23 -8.97 13.34
N ALA A 93 -1.75 -8.22 12.33
CA ALA A 93 -2.65 -7.61 11.36
C ALA A 93 -3.12 -8.59 10.28
N LYS A 94 -4.33 -8.37 9.78
CA LYS A 94 -4.82 -8.89 8.51
C LYS A 94 -4.67 -7.83 7.44
N ILE A 95 -4.07 -8.17 6.32
CA ILE A 95 -3.75 -7.26 5.23
C ILE A 95 -4.68 -7.58 4.06
N TYR A 96 -5.36 -6.57 3.57
CA TYR A 96 -6.25 -6.60 2.43
C TYR A 96 -5.57 -5.82 1.30
N SER A 97 -5.04 -6.56 0.34
CA SER A 97 -4.27 -6.02 -0.77
C SER A 97 -5.15 -5.99 -2.02
N ALA A 98 -5.48 -4.80 -2.48
CA ALA A 98 -6.35 -4.58 -3.62
C ALA A 98 -5.57 -4.00 -4.80
N ASP A 99 -5.78 -4.54 -5.99
CA ASP A 99 -5.14 -4.06 -7.21
C ASP A 99 -6.03 -4.32 -8.43
N ILE A 100 -5.85 -3.54 -9.49
CA ILE A 100 -6.50 -3.81 -10.77
C ILE A 100 -5.93 -5.07 -11.45
N PHE A 101 -4.71 -5.47 -11.10
CA PHE A 101 -4.02 -6.66 -11.58
C PHE A 101 -3.63 -7.60 -10.43
N PRO A 102 -4.58 -8.21 -9.69
CA PRO A 102 -4.28 -9.02 -8.51
C PRO A 102 -3.40 -10.25 -8.81
N ASP A 103 -3.36 -10.69 -10.07
CA ASP A 103 -2.52 -11.83 -10.50
C ASP A 103 -1.02 -11.51 -10.49
N LEU A 104 -0.62 -10.24 -10.42
CA LEU A 104 0.77 -9.84 -10.28
C LEU A 104 1.30 -10.05 -8.85
N PHE A 105 0.41 -10.18 -7.88
CA PHE A 105 0.76 -10.29 -6.47
C PHE A 105 1.57 -11.56 -6.18
N SER A 106 2.74 -11.40 -5.59
CA SER A 106 3.76 -12.47 -5.49
C SER A 106 3.78 -13.21 -4.16
N TYR A 107 2.94 -12.82 -3.19
CA TYR A 107 2.97 -13.33 -1.83
C TYR A 107 1.64 -13.97 -1.42
N THR A 108 1.69 -14.98 -0.57
CA THR A 108 0.51 -15.61 0.03
C THR A 108 0.68 -15.76 1.54
N SER A 109 -0.40 -15.66 2.30
CA SER A 109 -0.43 -15.90 3.74
C SER A 109 -1.88 -16.02 4.21
N ASP A 110 -2.14 -16.72 5.33
CA ASP A 110 -3.44 -16.72 5.98
C ASP A 110 -3.86 -15.35 6.50
N ARG A 111 -2.91 -14.41 6.61
CA ARG A 111 -3.13 -13.01 7.00
C ARG A 111 -3.23 -12.04 5.82
N ILE A 112 -3.07 -12.49 4.59
CA ILE A 112 -3.14 -11.64 3.39
C ILE A 112 -4.31 -12.07 2.52
N ASN A 113 -5.19 -11.12 2.21
CA ASN A 113 -6.28 -11.29 1.28
C ASN A 113 -6.03 -10.38 0.07
N ASN A 114 -5.60 -10.97 -1.05
CA ASN A 114 -5.39 -10.26 -2.32
C ASN A 114 -6.63 -10.38 -3.21
N PHE A 115 -7.09 -9.27 -3.80
CA PHE A 115 -8.30 -9.23 -4.61
C PHE A 115 -8.34 -8.06 -5.59
N TYR A 116 -9.22 -8.18 -6.59
CA TYR A 116 -9.41 -7.17 -7.63
C TYR A 116 -10.13 -5.93 -7.11
N VAL A 117 -9.60 -4.75 -7.41
CA VAL A 117 -10.27 -3.45 -7.33
C VAL A 117 -9.75 -2.52 -8.41
N ASP A 118 -10.66 -1.88 -9.12
CA ASP A 118 -10.37 -0.71 -9.95
C ASP A 118 -10.72 0.55 -9.13
N SER A 119 -9.70 1.30 -8.70
CA SER A 119 -9.85 2.50 -7.86
C SER A 119 -10.50 3.68 -8.61
N SER A 120 -10.53 3.66 -9.94
CA SER A 120 -11.22 4.66 -10.75
C SER A 120 -12.74 4.43 -10.84
N SER A 121 -13.22 3.28 -10.36
CA SER A 121 -14.61 2.84 -10.47
C SER A 121 -15.29 2.76 -9.10
N GLU A 122 -16.24 3.68 -8.84
CA GLU A 122 -17.07 3.64 -7.63
C GLU A 122 -17.82 2.29 -7.48
N ILE A 123 -18.25 1.70 -8.59
CA ILE A 123 -18.90 0.39 -8.60
C ILE A 123 -17.93 -0.68 -8.14
N SER A 124 -16.69 -0.67 -8.64
CA SER A 124 -15.68 -1.65 -8.25
C SER A 124 -15.33 -1.54 -6.76
N ILE A 125 -15.14 -0.33 -6.24
CA ILE A 125 -14.89 -0.09 -4.81
C ILE A 125 -16.07 -0.60 -3.98
N SER A 126 -17.31 -0.25 -4.38
CA SER A 126 -18.52 -0.67 -3.68
C SER A 126 -18.64 -2.20 -3.60
N GLU A 127 -18.53 -2.87 -4.75
CA GLU A 127 -18.71 -4.32 -4.84
C GLU A 127 -17.60 -5.11 -4.14
N ASN A 128 -16.35 -4.67 -4.26
CA ASN A 128 -15.20 -5.45 -3.82
C ASN A 128 -14.68 -5.05 -2.43
N ILE A 129 -14.98 -3.85 -1.95
CA ILE A 129 -14.55 -3.37 -0.63
C ILE A 129 -15.75 -3.15 0.29
N LEU A 130 -16.67 -2.25 -0.08
CA LEU A 130 -17.72 -1.79 0.87
C LEU A 130 -18.70 -2.90 1.24
N LYS A 131 -19.07 -3.77 0.30
CA LYS A 131 -19.94 -4.93 0.55
C LYS A 131 -19.35 -5.98 1.49
N LYS A 132 -18.05 -5.92 1.79
CA LYS A 132 -17.43 -6.80 2.79
C LYS A 132 -17.84 -6.43 4.23
N ASP A 133 -18.51 -5.28 4.42
CA ASP A 133 -18.96 -4.74 5.72
C ASP A 133 -17.85 -4.81 6.79
N LYS A 134 -16.67 -4.34 6.42
CA LYS A 134 -15.47 -4.40 7.26
C LYS A 134 -14.95 -3.00 7.55
N LYS A 135 -14.44 -2.80 8.76
CA LYS A 135 -13.70 -1.60 9.15
C LYS A 135 -12.21 -1.85 9.10
N PHE A 136 -11.46 -0.79 8.81
CA PHE A 136 -10.00 -0.82 8.71
C PHE A 136 -9.38 0.19 9.67
N GLU A 137 -8.36 -0.20 10.38
CA GLU A 137 -7.57 0.68 11.25
C GLU A 137 -6.53 1.47 10.47
N ILE A 138 -6.13 0.96 9.29
CA ILE A 138 -5.22 1.65 8.38
C ILE A 138 -5.74 1.45 6.96
N ILE A 139 -5.83 2.53 6.20
CA ILE A 139 -6.10 2.51 4.76
C ILE A 139 -4.96 3.25 4.06
N ILE A 140 -4.34 2.60 3.08
CA ILE A 140 -3.27 3.14 2.24
C ILE A 140 -3.81 3.17 0.81
N GLU A 141 -3.91 4.36 0.23
CA GLU A 141 -4.27 4.57 -1.16
C GLU A 141 -2.99 4.92 -1.94
N ASP A 142 -2.56 4.00 -2.77
CA ASP A 142 -1.34 4.03 -3.58
C ASP A 142 -1.62 3.46 -4.97
N ALA A 143 -2.76 3.84 -5.57
CA ALA A 143 -3.20 3.30 -6.85
C ALA A 143 -2.64 4.10 -8.05
N CYS A 144 -3.50 4.66 -8.90
CA CYS A 144 -3.06 5.32 -10.12
C CYS A 144 -2.70 6.81 -9.95
N HIS A 145 -2.97 7.42 -8.79
CA HIS A 145 -2.70 8.82 -8.41
C HIS A 145 -3.38 9.87 -9.30
N ALA A 146 -4.33 9.49 -10.14
CA ALA A 146 -5.07 10.45 -10.94
C ALA A 146 -6.00 11.30 -10.07
N TYR A 147 -6.20 12.57 -10.46
CA TYR A 147 -6.99 13.55 -9.75
C TYR A 147 -8.31 13.03 -9.19
N LYS A 148 -9.12 12.42 -10.08
CA LYS A 148 -10.46 11.91 -9.70
C LYS A 148 -10.38 10.69 -8.81
N ASP A 149 -9.42 9.82 -9.04
CA ASP A 149 -9.33 8.52 -8.37
C ASP A 149 -8.92 8.69 -6.92
N GLN A 150 -7.98 9.61 -6.61
CA GLN A 150 -7.64 9.96 -5.24
C GLN A 150 -8.85 10.51 -4.47
N ILE A 151 -9.66 11.37 -5.11
CA ILE A 151 -10.88 11.93 -4.49
C ILE A 151 -11.93 10.84 -4.27
N ILE A 152 -12.21 10.02 -5.28
CA ILE A 152 -13.16 8.90 -5.19
C ILE A 152 -12.75 7.96 -4.06
N SER A 153 -11.48 7.54 -4.05
CA SER A 153 -10.94 6.64 -3.03
C SER A 153 -11.14 7.21 -1.62
N LEU A 154 -10.79 8.49 -1.39
CA LEU A 154 -10.98 9.11 -0.09
C LEU A 154 -12.45 9.09 0.34
N PHE A 155 -13.35 9.64 -0.48
CA PHE A 155 -14.76 9.78 -0.07
C PHE A 155 -15.49 8.44 0.08
N MET A 156 -15.16 7.45 -0.72
CA MET A 156 -15.77 6.13 -0.62
C MET A 156 -15.22 5.30 0.54
N LEU A 157 -13.93 5.42 0.86
CA LEU A 157 -13.29 4.55 1.84
C LEU A 157 -13.19 5.16 3.24
N PHE A 158 -13.21 6.49 3.36
CA PHE A 158 -13.18 7.13 4.67
C PHE A 158 -14.31 6.66 5.62
N PRO A 159 -15.55 6.42 5.14
CA PRO A 159 -16.62 5.89 6.00
C PRO A 159 -16.35 4.50 6.60
N ILE A 160 -15.46 3.71 6.02
CA ILE A 160 -15.07 2.38 6.54
C ILE A 160 -13.78 2.41 7.37
N LEU A 161 -13.17 3.59 7.54
CA LEU A 161 -12.08 3.78 8.49
C LEU A 161 -12.61 3.65 9.92
N SER A 162 -11.90 2.90 10.74
CA SER A 162 -12.21 2.78 12.18
C SER A 162 -11.97 4.10 12.90
N SER A 163 -12.72 4.36 14.00
CA SER A 163 -12.46 5.52 14.85
C SER A 163 -11.01 5.51 15.36
N GLY A 164 -10.27 6.61 15.17
CA GLY A 164 -8.84 6.69 15.45
C GLY A 164 -7.96 5.92 14.49
N GLY A 165 -8.51 5.49 13.35
CA GLY A 165 -7.78 4.91 12.24
C GLY A 165 -6.95 5.94 11.47
N ILE A 166 -6.12 5.46 10.56
CA ILE A 166 -5.21 6.28 9.75
C ILE A 166 -5.54 6.04 8.28
N PHE A 167 -5.82 7.13 7.55
CA PHE A 167 -5.95 7.13 6.09
C PHE A 167 -4.72 7.80 5.50
N ILE A 168 -4.07 7.14 4.55
CA ILE A 168 -2.88 7.64 3.86
C ILE A 168 -3.19 7.65 2.38
N THR A 169 -2.93 8.76 1.71
CA THR A 169 -2.87 8.86 0.25
C THR A 169 -1.46 9.20 -0.15
N GLU A 170 -0.85 8.35 -0.97
CA GLU A 170 0.49 8.55 -1.49
C GLU A 170 0.45 9.42 -2.75
N GLU A 171 1.60 10.02 -3.13
CA GLU A 171 1.77 10.86 -4.32
C GLU A 171 0.69 11.94 -4.49
N LEU A 172 0.33 12.61 -3.40
CA LEU A 172 -0.66 13.70 -3.41
C LEU A 172 -0.34 14.86 -4.35
N ASP A 173 0.93 15.05 -4.69
CA ASP A 173 1.39 16.10 -5.59
C ASP A 173 1.28 15.72 -7.08
N PHE A 174 1.08 14.46 -7.43
CA PHE A 174 1.04 14.03 -8.83
C PHE A 174 -0.02 14.76 -9.66
N PRO A 175 -1.27 14.95 -9.20
CA PRO A 175 -2.25 15.73 -9.95
C PRO A 175 -1.86 17.19 -10.22
N ASP A 176 -0.94 17.76 -9.44
CA ASP A 176 -0.44 19.13 -9.61
C ASP A 176 0.86 19.19 -10.41
N THR A 177 1.64 18.11 -10.44
CA THR A 177 2.99 18.08 -11.02
C THR A 177 3.07 17.29 -12.32
N ARG A 178 2.09 16.38 -12.57
CA ARG A 178 2.05 15.49 -13.72
C ARG A 178 0.77 15.72 -14.55
N ALA A 179 0.94 16.22 -15.76
CA ALA A 179 -0.19 16.53 -16.66
C ALA A 179 -1.05 15.30 -17.00
N ASP A 180 -0.46 14.10 -17.03
CA ASP A 180 -1.17 12.85 -17.30
C ASP A 180 -2.11 12.44 -16.13
N MET A 181 -1.89 12.96 -14.92
CA MET A 181 -2.73 12.69 -13.76
C MET A 181 -3.86 13.71 -13.57
N ASN A 182 -3.80 14.85 -14.26
CA ASN A 182 -4.82 15.89 -14.23
C ASN A 182 -4.82 16.69 -15.56
N LEU A 183 -5.33 16.07 -16.62
CA LEU A 183 -5.28 16.58 -18.00
C LEU A 183 -5.88 17.98 -18.18
N ASN A 184 -6.91 18.32 -17.42
CA ASN A 184 -7.61 19.59 -17.52
C ASN A 184 -7.19 20.58 -16.43
N ASN A 185 -6.19 20.25 -15.61
CA ASN A 185 -5.77 21.03 -14.45
C ASN A 185 -6.96 21.41 -13.54
N GLU A 186 -7.81 20.43 -13.27
CA GLU A 186 -9.03 20.59 -12.45
C GLU A 186 -8.68 20.86 -10.98
N LYS A 187 -9.52 21.66 -10.31
CA LYS A 187 -9.35 22.06 -8.91
C LYS A 187 -10.69 21.96 -8.16
N PRO A 188 -10.68 21.73 -6.85
CA PRO A 188 -9.50 21.46 -6.01
C PRO A 188 -8.96 20.05 -6.25
N THR A 189 -7.63 19.85 -6.11
CA THR A 189 -7.05 18.50 -5.95
C THR A 189 -7.18 18.07 -4.49
N LEU A 190 -6.90 16.80 -4.19
CA LEU A 190 -6.95 16.32 -2.80
C LEU A 190 -5.96 17.06 -1.89
N ARG A 191 -4.87 17.57 -2.45
CA ARG A 191 -3.88 18.38 -1.75
C ARG A 191 -4.40 19.78 -1.35
N ASP A 192 -5.42 20.29 -2.03
CA ASP A 192 -6.01 21.61 -1.76
C ASP A 192 -7.10 21.55 -0.66
N ILE A 193 -7.56 20.36 -0.28
CA ILE A 193 -8.62 20.11 0.70
C ILE A 193 -8.02 19.78 2.06
#